data_4094fc17e77c7e5ba58baa7d09626f97
#
_entry.id   4094fc17e77c7e5ba58baa7d09626f97
#
_cell.length_a   1.000
_cell.length_b   1.000
_cell.length_c   1.000
_cell.angle_alpha   90.00
_cell.angle_beta   90.00
_cell.angle_gamma   90.00
#
_symmetry.space_group_name_H-M   'P 1'
#
loop_
_entity.id
_entity.type
_entity.pdbx_description
1 polymer ?
#
loop_
_entity_poly.entity_id
_entity_poly.type
_entity_poly.pdbx_seq_one_letter_code
_entity_poly.pdbx_strand_id
1 'polypeptide(L)'
;MGSEMCIRDRIKTRGDIVLFIDEIHTIVGAGSADGALGASDMLKPMLARGELQTIGATTTDEYRKYIEKDAALERRFQPIQVHEPSIAETIEILKGLRSRYENHHHVTITDGALQAAAELSSRYIQDRHLPDKAIDLIDEAGARLRIRRLTAPPELKELDTKIAKLAEEKDQSIKDQDFEKAAELRDKQEKLEAERKQKESSWREGESDVKMVVDEDVIAEVISPVSYTHLTLP
;
A
#
# COMPACT_ATOMS: atom_id res chain seq x y z
N MET A 1 -3.84 33.07 -3.74
CA MET A 1 -4.10 33.75 -5.02
C MET A 1 -2.83 34.11 -5.82
N GLY A 2 -1.65 34.31 -5.22
CA GLY A 2 -0.43 34.70 -5.97
C GLY A 2 0.28 33.58 -6.73
N SER A 3 0.22 32.33 -6.29
CA SER A 3 0.99 31.23 -6.91
C SER A 3 0.34 30.63 -8.16
N GLU A 4 -0.98 30.55 -8.21
CA GLU A 4 -1.72 30.00 -9.36
C GLU A 4 -1.67 30.90 -10.59
N MET A 5 -1.70 32.21 -10.39
CA MET A 5 -1.54 33.18 -11.48
C MET A 5 -0.14 33.12 -12.10
N CYS A 6 0.90 32.88 -11.30
CA CYS A 6 2.27 32.70 -11.78
C CYS A 6 2.46 31.40 -12.60
N ILE A 7 1.79 30.33 -12.24
CA ILE A 7 1.85 29.05 -12.98
C ILE A 7 1.21 29.23 -14.36
N ARG A 8 0.03 29.80 -14.43
CA ARG A 8 -0.70 30.06 -15.67
C ARG A 8 0.11 30.90 -16.67
N ASP A 9 0.69 32.02 -16.20
CA ASP A 9 1.43 32.94 -17.07
C ASP A 9 2.75 32.30 -17.53
N ARG A 10 3.36 31.45 -16.71
CA ARG A 10 4.57 30.70 -17.07
C ARG A 10 4.27 29.64 -18.13
N ILE A 11 3.14 28.93 -18.04
CA ILE A 11 2.72 27.94 -19.04
C ILE A 11 2.42 28.63 -20.38
N LYS A 12 1.76 29.80 -20.38
CA LYS A 12 1.46 30.56 -21.60
C LYS A 12 2.71 31.08 -22.33
N THR A 13 3.71 31.49 -21.57
CA THR A 13 4.96 32.05 -22.14
C THR A 13 5.92 30.97 -22.64
N ARG A 14 5.81 29.74 -22.17
CA ARG A 14 6.63 28.60 -22.57
C ARG A 14 5.80 27.65 -23.40
N GLY A 15 5.98 27.67 -24.72
CA GLY A 15 5.30 26.77 -25.65
C GLY A 15 5.78 25.31 -25.65
N ASP A 16 6.73 24.96 -24.76
CA ASP A 16 7.37 23.65 -24.62
C ASP A 16 6.81 22.83 -23.44
N ILE A 17 5.77 23.31 -22.77
CA ILE A 17 5.18 22.65 -21.60
C ILE A 17 3.95 21.86 -22.02
N VAL A 18 3.93 20.55 -21.69
CA VAL A 18 2.73 19.70 -21.74
C VAL A 18 2.22 19.54 -20.31
N LEU A 19 0.96 19.93 -20.09
CA LEU A 19 0.31 19.84 -18.80
C LEU A 19 -0.40 18.48 -18.68
N PHE A 20 -0.05 17.69 -17.67
CA PHE A 20 -0.82 16.50 -17.31
C PHE A 20 -1.84 16.86 -16.23
N ILE A 21 -3.10 16.54 -16.48
CA ILE A 21 -4.20 16.77 -15.52
C ILE A 21 -4.87 15.45 -15.23
N ASP A 22 -4.67 14.96 -14.01
CA ASP A 22 -5.41 13.82 -13.51
C ASP A 22 -6.84 14.23 -13.13
N GLU A 23 -7.80 13.33 -13.30
CA GLU A 23 -9.22 13.57 -13.06
C GLU A 23 -9.72 14.88 -13.73
N ILE A 24 -9.41 15.10 -14.99
CA ILE A 24 -9.74 16.33 -15.74
C ILE A 24 -11.23 16.68 -15.68
N HIS A 25 -12.10 15.70 -15.47
CA HIS A 25 -13.54 15.90 -15.29
C HIS A 25 -13.88 16.80 -14.09
N THR A 26 -13.04 16.84 -13.05
CA THR A 26 -13.24 17.73 -11.89
C THR A 26 -13.10 19.18 -12.26
N ILE A 27 -12.22 19.51 -13.19
CA ILE A 27 -12.01 20.87 -13.70
C ILE A 27 -13.16 21.30 -14.63
N VAL A 28 -13.70 20.35 -15.41
CA VAL A 28 -14.76 20.62 -16.39
C VAL A 28 -16.14 20.64 -15.73
N GLY A 29 -16.39 19.74 -14.76
CA GLY A 29 -17.69 19.55 -14.10
C GLY A 29 -18.02 20.53 -12.97
N ALA A 30 -17.07 21.27 -12.45
CA ALA A 30 -17.22 22.14 -11.28
C ALA A 30 -17.95 23.49 -11.55
N GLY A 31 -18.63 23.59 -12.64
CA GLY A 31 -19.36 24.83 -12.98
C GLY A 31 -20.75 24.93 -12.39
N SER A 32 -20.95 24.99 -11.04
CA SER A 32 -22.19 25.54 -10.46
C SER A 32 -22.41 25.41 -8.95
N ALA A 33 -21.44 25.02 -8.15
CA ALA A 33 -21.63 25.02 -6.69
C ALA A 33 -20.50 25.76 -5.99
N ASP A 34 -20.87 26.78 -5.24
CA ASP A 34 -20.05 27.59 -4.34
C ASP A 34 -19.02 28.56 -4.98
N GLY A 35 -19.44 29.77 -5.18
CA GLY A 35 -18.87 31.12 -5.10
C GLY A 35 -17.37 31.41 -5.01
N ALA A 36 -16.51 30.44 -5.12
CA ALA A 36 -15.08 30.62 -5.22
C ALA A 36 -14.66 30.47 -6.70
N LEU A 37 -14.07 31.50 -7.27
CA LEU A 37 -13.37 31.46 -8.56
C LEU A 37 -12.28 30.40 -8.49
N GLY A 38 -12.63 29.16 -8.82
CA GLY A 38 -11.75 27.99 -8.74
C GLY A 38 -10.81 27.89 -9.95
N ALA A 39 -9.81 27.04 -9.84
CA ALA A 39 -8.91 26.71 -10.96
C ALA A 39 -9.67 26.28 -12.23
N SER A 40 -10.86 25.67 -12.06
CA SER A 40 -11.79 25.30 -13.13
C SER A 40 -12.20 26.45 -14.02
N ASP A 41 -12.60 27.58 -13.44
CA ASP A 41 -13.08 28.76 -14.19
C ASP A 41 -11.96 29.41 -15.00
N MET A 42 -10.71 29.25 -14.56
CA MET A 42 -9.54 29.76 -15.27
C MET A 42 -9.03 28.80 -16.34
N LEU A 43 -9.04 27.50 -16.08
CA LEU A 43 -8.45 26.49 -16.98
C LEU A 43 -9.42 26.07 -18.10
N LYS A 44 -10.71 25.92 -17.81
CA LYS A 44 -11.72 25.50 -18.80
C LYS A 44 -11.73 26.37 -20.07
N PRO A 45 -11.71 27.72 -20.01
CA PRO A 45 -11.64 28.56 -21.21
C PRO A 45 -10.34 28.38 -21.99
N MET A 46 -9.21 28.12 -21.33
CA MET A 46 -7.93 27.92 -21.97
C MET A 46 -7.85 26.56 -22.67
N LEU A 47 -8.38 25.51 -22.05
CA LEU A 47 -8.54 24.19 -22.64
C LEU A 47 -9.46 24.25 -23.87
N ALA A 48 -10.59 24.91 -23.76
CA ALA A 48 -11.55 25.08 -24.85
C ALA A 48 -11.00 25.88 -26.04
N ARG A 49 -10.06 26.83 -25.80
CA ARG A 49 -9.38 27.59 -26.88
C ARG A 49 -8.14 26.91 -27.44
N GLY A 50 -7.66 25.80 -26.78
CA GLY A 50 -6.44 25.11 -27.18
C GLY A 50 -5.16 25.90 -26.89
N GLU A 51 -5.18 26.79 -25.91
CA GLU A 51 -4.02 27.58 -25.48
C GLU A 51 -3.01 26.74 -24.67
N LEU A 52 -3.41 25.55 -24.23
CA LEU A 52 -2.61 24.62 -23.42
C LEU A 52 -2.43 23.29 -24.16
N GLN A 53 -1.20 22.81 -24.26
CA GLN A 53 -0.95 21.42 -24.60
C GLN A 53 -1.21 20.56 -23.37
N THR A 54 -2.24 19.72 -23.42
CA THR A 54 -2.74 19.03 -22.24
C THR A 54 -2.98 17.56 -22.52
N ILE A 55 -2.57 16.73 -21.57
CA ILE A 55 -2.95 15.32 -21.47
C ILE A 55 -3.87 15.23 -20.26
N GLY A 56 -5.13 14.84 -20.45
CA GLY A 56 -6.10 14.64 -19.37
C GLY A 56 -6.33 13.16 -19.12
N ALA A 57 -6.33 12.74 -17.87
CA ALA A 57 -6.77 11.41 -17.47
C ALA A 57 -8.15 11.48 -16.81
N THR A 58 -9.02 10.50 -17.12
CA THR A 58 -10.36 10.39 -16.51
C THR A 58 -10.90 8.97 -16.73
N THR A 59 -12.00 8.64 -16.06
CA THR A 59 -12.72 7.38 -16.31
C THR A 59 -13.61 7.52 -17.55
N THR A 60 -13.97 6.37 -18.14
CA THR A 60 -14.85 6.32 -19.34
C THR A 60 -16.22 6.95 -19.04
N ASP A 61 -16.76 6.72 -17.84
CA ASP A 61 -18.08 7.22 -17.47
C ASP A 61 -18.07 8.74 -17.22
N GLU A 62 -17.01 9.25 -16.57
CA GLU A 62 -16.84 10.68 -16.35
C GLU A 62 -16.53 11.43 -17.65
N TYR A 63 -15.79 10.80 -18.59
CA TYR A 63 -15.57 11.34 -19.92
C TYR A 63 -16.91 11.56 -20.65
N ARG A 64 -17.78 10.54 -20.70
CA ARG A 64 -19.11 10.63 -21.35
C ARG A 64 -20.02 11.65 -20.67
N LYS A 65 -19.90 11.80 -19.35
CA LYS A 65 -20.76 12.70 -18.58
C LYS A 65 -20.39 14.17 -18.71
N TYR A 66 -19.09 14.47 -18.74
CA TYR A 66 -18.59 15.85 -18.61
C TYR A 66 -17.87 16.37 -19.85
N ILE A 67 -17.11 15.55 -20.57
CA ILE A 67 -16.28 15.98 -21.69
C ILE A 67 -17.02 15.84 -23.03
N GLU A 68 -17.58 14.68 -23.28
CA GLU A 68 -18.31 14.39 -24.53
C GLU A 68 -19.56 15.29 -24.72
N LYS A 69 -20.17 15.73 -23.62
CA LYS A 69 -21.33 16.65 -23.68
C LYS A 69 -20.95 18.12 -23.89
N ASP A 70 -19.70 18.48 -23.71
CA ASP A 70 -19.21 19.83 -23.95
C ASP A 70 -18.57 19.93 -25.33
N ALA A 71 -19.31 20.41 -26.32
CA ALA A 71 -18.88 20.50 -27.72
C ALA A 71 -17.58 21.31 -27.92
N ALA A 72 -17.20 22.18 -27.01
CA ALA A 72 -15.94 22.92 -27.08
C ALA A 72 -14.76 22.07 -26.66
N LEU A 73 -14.94 21.18 -25.70
CA LEU A 73 -13.91 20.26 -25.19
C LEU A 73 -13.80 19.01 -26.06
N GLU A 74 -14.92 18.42 -26.48
CA GLU A 74 -14.95 17.26 -27.36
C GLU A 74 -14.11 17.47 -28.64
N ARG A 75 -14.20 18.66 -29.23
CA ARG A 75 -13.40 19.01 -30.42
C ARG A 75 -11.91 19.21 -30.17
N ARG A 76 -11.49 19.27 -28.91
CA ARG A 76 -10.11 19.58 -28.51
C ARG A 76 -9.37 18.40 -27.90
N PHE A 77 -10.12 17.47 -27.31
CA PHE A 77 -9.57 16.28 -26.72
C PHE A 77 -9.91 15.05 -27.55
N GLN A 78 -8.88 14.38 -28.05
CA GLN A 78 -9.04 13.09 -28.70
C GLN A 78 -8.95 12.00 -27.61
N PRO A 79 -9.99 11.18 -27.41
CA PRO A 79 -9.94 10.11 -26.44
C PRO A 79 -8.99 9.00 -26.86
N ILE A 80 -8.14 8.58 -25.94
CA ILE A 80 -7.29 7.39 -26.06
C ILE A 80 -7.74 6.44 -24.97
N GLN A 81 -8.36 5.34 -25.36
CA GLN A 81 -8.83 4.35 -24.42
C GLN A 81 -7.67 3.45 -23.99
N VAL A 82 -7.42 3.40 -22.68
CA VAL A 82 -6.47 2.48 -22.04
C VAL A 82 -7.25 1.26 -21.59
N HIS A 83 -6.93 0.11 -22.17
CA HIS A 83 -7.55 -1.17 -21.80
C HIS A 83 -6.83 -1.82 -20.63
N GLU A 84 -7.54 -2.67 -19.91
CA GLU A 84 -6.95 -3.52 -18.89
C GLU A 84 -5.89 -4.44 -19.52
N PRO A 85 -4.67 -4.52 -18.96
CA PRO A 85 -3.64 -5.37 -19.50
C PRO A 85 -3.98 -6.85 -19.30
N SER A 86 -3.49 -7.70 -20.19
CA SER A 86 -3.52 -9.15 -20.02
C SER A 86 -2.66 -9.61 -18.83
N ILE A 87 -2.86 -10.86 -18.39
CA ILE A 87 -2.03 -11.46 -17.34
C ILE A 87 -0.53 -11.41 -17.71
N ALA A 88 -0.19 -11.72 -18.97
CA ALA A 88 1.19 -11.69 -19.44
C ALA A 88 1.81 -10.27 -19.39
N GLU A 89 1.08 -9.27 -19.85
CA GLU A 89 1.51 -7.87 -19.76
C GLU A 89 1.61 -7.39 -18.31
N THR A 90 0.69 -7.83 -17.45
CA THR A 90 0.75 -7.54 -16.01
C THR A 90 2.01 -8.10 -15.37
N ILE A 91 2.42 -9.34 -15.70
CA ILE A 91 3.67 -9.92 -15.20
C ILE A 91 4.88 -9.05 -15.60
N GLU A 92 4.92 -8.55 -16.84
CA GLU A 92 6.01 -7.67 -17.27
C GLU A 92 6.00 -6.32 -16.54
N ILE A 93 4.82 -5.75 -16.27
CA ILE A 93 4.68 -4.55 -15.43
C ILE A 93 5.21 -4.83 -14.02
N LEU A 94 4.81 -5.95 -13.41
CA LEU A 94 5.27 -6.35 -12.07
C LEU A 94 6.79 -6.56 -12.00
N LYS A 95 7.39 -7.16 -13.03
CA LYS A 95 8.87 -7.28 -13.13
C LYS A 95 9.54 -5.90 -13.13
N GLY A 96 8.97 -4.94 -13.83
CA GLY A 96 9.47 -3.55 -13.86
C GLY A 96 9.36 -2.85 -12.49
N LEU A 97 8.38 -3.20 -11.68
CA LEU A 97 8.14 -2.63 -10.35
C LEU A 97 8.87 -3.37 -9.22
N ARG A 98 9.30 -4.62 -9.45
CA ARG A 98 9.88 -5.53 -8.45
C ARG A 98 10.90 -4.85 -7.54
N SER A 99 11.93 -4.24 -8.10
CA SER A 99 13.03 -3.66 -7.34
C SER A 99 12.58 -2.54 -6.38
N ARG A 100 11.51 -1.82 -6.73
CA ARG A 100 10.95 -0.76 -5.87
C ARG A 100 10.27 -1.37 -4.66
N TYR A 101 9.48 -2.43 -4.82
CA TYR A 101 8.80 -3.12 -3.73
C TYR A 101 9.78 -3.92 -2.86
N GLU A 102 10.77 -4.60 -3.47
CA GLU A 102 11.85 -5.28 -2.74
C GLU A 102 12.60 -4.30 -1.82
N ASN A 103 12.95 -3.12 -2.33
CA ASN A 103 13.63 -2.09 -1.54
C ASN A 103 12.73 -1.49 -0.45
N HIS A 104 11.42 -1.33 -0.73
CA HIS A 104 10.49 -0.75 0.24
C HIS A 104 10.21 -1.67 1.42
N HIS A 105 9.97 -2.96 1.14
CA HIS A 105 9.64 -3.94 2.17
C HIS A 105 10.85 -4.69 2.72
N HIS A 106 12.04 -4.53 2.11
CA HIS A 106 13.27 -5.28 2.43
C HIS A 106 13.07 -6.79 2.28
N VAL A 107 12.45 -7.21 1.19
CA VAL A 107 12.17 -8.61 0.81
C VAL A 107 12.74 -8.92 -0.56
N THR A 108 12.83 -10.20 -0.92
CA THR A 108 13.11 -10.65 -2.28
C THR A 108 11.84 -11.23 -2.87
N ILE A 109 11.48 -10.86 -4.10
CA ILE A 109 10.25 -11.32 -4.76
C ILE A 109 10.63 -12.26 -5.90
N THR A 110 10.13 -13.49 -5.87
CA THR A 110 10.41 -14.49 -6.90
C THR A 110 9.60 -14.23 -8.18
N ASP A 111 10.06 -14.78 -9.31
CA ASP A 111 9.29 -14.73 -10.56
C ASP A 111 7.95 -15.47 -10.44
N GLY A 112 7.94 -16.59 -9.71
CA GLY A 112 6.72 -17.34 -9.41
C GLY A 112 5.71 -16.51 -8.60
N ALA A 113 6.16 -15.71 -7.64
CA ALA A 113 5.28 -14.80 -6.90
C ALA A 113 4.63 -13.75 -7.81
N LEU A 114 5.36 -13.18 -8.77
CA LEU A 114 4.81 -12.22 -9.73
C LEU A 114 3.75 -12.87 -10.63
N GLN A 115 4.02 -14.09 -11.09
CA GLN A 115 3.08 -14.87 -11.87
C GLN A 115 1.84 -15.21 -11.05
N ALA A 116 2.01 -15.75 -9.83
CA ALA A 116 0.91 -16.07 -8.93
C ALA A 116 0.07 -14.82 -8.60
N ALA A 117 0.70 -13.66 -8.35
CA ALA A 117 -0.02 -12.42 -8.08
C ALA A 117 -0.92 -12.00 -9.26
N ALA A 118 -0.43 -12.08 -10.50
CA ALA A 118 -1.21 -11.74 -11.68
C ALA A 118 -2.36 -12.76 -11.93
N GLU A 119 -2.08 -14.06 -11.85
CA GLU A 119 -3.07 -15.12 -12.11
C GLU A 119 -4.15 -15.19 -11.03
N LEU A 120 -3.73 -15.22 -9.75
CA LEU A 120 -4.67 -15.35 -8.63
C LEU A 120 -5.51 -14.09 -8.45
N SER A 121 -4.94 -12.89 -8.60
CA SER A 121 -5.73 -11.67 -8.55
C SER A 121 -6.77 -11.61 -9.68
N SER A 122 -6.38 -12.01 -10.89
CA SER A 122 -7.31 -12.07 -12.03
C SER A 122 -8.48 -13.01 -11.78
N ARG A 123 -8.23 -14.16 -11.12
CA ARG A 123 -9.23 -15.19 -10.86
C ARG A 123 -10.15 -14.88 -9.68
N TYR A 124 -9.62 -14.34 -8.60
CA TYR A 124 -10.33 -14.25 -7.32
C TYR A 124 -10.73 -12.83 -6.91
N ILE A 125 -10.12 -11.79 -7.47
CA ILE A 125 -10.48 -10.40 -7.20
C ILE A 125 -11.22 -9.82 -8.40
N GLN A 126 -12.55 -9.64 -8.27
CA GLN A 126 -13.40 -9.20 -9.37
C GLN A 126 -13.79 -7.72 -9.31
N ASP A 127 -13.63 -7.08 -8.17
CA ASP A 127 -14.00 -5.68 -7.91
C ASP A 127 -12.95 -4.67 -8.35
N ARG A 128 -11.79 -5.15 -8.82
CA ARG A 128 -10.66 -4.34 -9.28
C ARG A 128 -10.08 -4.85 -10.60
N HIS A 129 -9.35 -3.99 -11.28
CA HIS A 129 -8.72 -4.29 -12.58
C HIS A 129 -7.23 -4.58 -12.45
N LEU A 130 -6.68 -5.31 -13.43
CA LEU A 130 -5.25 -5.41 -13.62
C LEU A 130 -4.71 -4.07 -14.17
N PRO A 131 -3.51 -3.64 -13.81
CA PRO A 131 -2.52 -4.36 -12.98
C PRO A 131 -2.70 -4.11 -11.48
N ASP A 132 -3.54 -3.18 -11.04
CA ASP A 132 -3.62 -2.68 -9.67
C ASP A 132 -3.84 -3.80 -8.64
N LYS A 133 -4.81 -4.69 -8.89
CA LYS A 133 -5.09 -5.81 -7.97
C LYS A 133 -3.91 -6.78 -7.80
N ALA A 134 -3.05 -6.94 -8.80
CA ALA A 134 -1.85 -7.76 -8.71
C ALA A 134 -0.72 -7.01 -7.97
N ILE A 135 -0.61 -5.71 -8.17
CA ILE A 135 0.32 -4.84 -7.44
C ILE A 135 -0.02 -4.84 -5.95
N ASP A 136 -1.31 -4.68 -5.60
CA ASP A 136 -1.78 -4.71 -4.22
C ASP A 136 -1.43 -6.03 -3.51
N LEU A 137 -1.53 -7.18 -4.21
CA LEU A 137 -1.14 -8.47 -3.63
C LEU A 137 0.35 -8.56 -3.29
N ILE A 138 1.20 -8.01 -4.15
CA ILE A 138 2.65 -7.99 -3.91
C ILE A 138 2.98 -7.06 -2.75
N ASP A 139 2.35 -5.90 -2.69
CA ASP A 139 2.53 -4.93 -1.61
C ASP A 139 2.10 -5.51 -0.27
N GLU A 140 0.92 -6.11 -0.21
CA GLU A 140 0.40 -6.78 1.00
C GLU A 140 1.26 -7.98 1.42
N ALA A 141 1.75 -8.79 0.47
CA ALA A 141 2.63 -9.90 0.75
C ALA A 141 3.96 -9.43 1.37
N GLY A 142 4.56 -8.39 0.82
CA GLY A 142 5.76 -7.76 1.35
C GLY A 142 5.53 -7.18 2.75
N ALA A 143 4.42 -6.47 2.94
CA ALA A 143 4.03 -5.90 4.22
C ALA A 143 3.81 -6.98 5.29
N ARG A 144 3.12 -8.08 4.97
CA ARG A 144 2.90 -9.22 5.88
C ARG A 144 4.20 -9.86 6.34
N LEU A 145 5.12 -10.13 5.43
CA LEU A 145 6.42 -10.68 5.81
C LEU A 145 7.17 -9.73 6.72
N ARG A 146 7.17 -8.43 6.41
CA ARG A 146 7.77 -7.42 7.27
C ARG A 146 7.16 -7.40 8.67
N ILE A 147 5.83 -7.47 8.79
CA ILE A 147 5.13 -7.51 10.09
C ILE A 147 5.46 -8.80 10.83
N ARG A 148 5.50 -9.97 10.15
CA ARG A 148 5.91 -11.25 10.76
C ARG A 148 7.30 -11.14 11.38
N ARG A 149 8.23 -10.50 10.71
CA ARG A 149 9.58 -10.25 11.22
C ARG A 149 9.58 -9.36 12.45
N LEU A 150 8.77 -8.31 12.48
CA LEU A 150 8.69 -7.39 13.62
C LEU A 150 7.88 -7.94 14.80
N THR A 151 7.16 -9.03 14.60
CA THR A 151 6.30 -9.62 15.63
C THR A 151 7.09 -10.65 16.41
N ALA A 152 7.30 -10.37 17.70
CA ALA A 152 7.97 -11.30 18.61
C ALA A 152 7.30 -12.68 18.59
N PRO A 153 8.09 -13.78 18.59
CA PRO A 153 7.58 -15.14 18.65
C PRO A 153 6.61 -15.34 19.83
N PRO A 154 5.63 -16.24 19.70
CA PRO A 154 4.66 -16.50 20.75
C PRO A 154 5.33 -16.91 22.07
N GLU A 155 6.47 -17.59 22.01
CA GLU A 155 7.27 -17.98 23.18
C GLU A 155 7.75 -16.78 24.01
N LEU A 156 8.15 -15.68 23.36
CA LEU A 156 8.54 -14.45 24.07
C LEU A 156 7.33 -13.81 24.76
N LYS A 157 6.16 -13.80 24.09
CA LYS A 157 4.92 -13.29 24.69
C LYS A 157 4.47 -14.12 25.90
N GLU A 158 4.65 -15.44 25.85
CA GLU A 158 4.36 -16.31 26.98
C GLU A 158 5.29 -16.02 28.19
N LEU A 159 6.59 -15.80 27.92
CA LEU A 159 7.54 -15.41 28.97
C LEU A 159 7.18 -14.05 29.57
N ASP A 160 6.82 -13.05 28.76
CA ASP A 160 6.36 -11.74 29.22
C ASP A 160 5.12 -11.87 30.13
N THR A 161 4.18 -12.73 29.75
CA THR A 161 2.98 -13.00 30.58
C THR A 161 3.33 -13.69 31.91
N LYS A 162 4.28 -14.63 31.92
CA LYS A 162 4.74 -15.31 33.16
C LYS A 162 5.49 -14.34 34.06
N ILE A 163 6.36 -13.51 33.50
CA ILE A 163 7.11 -12.49 34.26
C ILE A 163 6.14 -11.49 34.91
N ALA A 164 5.14 -11.01 34.14
CA ALA A 164 4.13 -10.10 34.69
C ALA A 164 3.34 -10.70 35.85
N LYS A 165 2.93 -11.98 35.75
CA LYS A 165 2.24 -12.67 36.83
C LYS A 165 3.12 -12.82 38.10
N LEU A 166 4.39 -13.21 37.92
CA LEU A 166 5.32 -13.31 39.04
C LEU A 166 5.58 -11.95 39.70
N ALA A 167 5.62 -10.88 38.92
CA ALA A 167 5.76 -9.54 39.48
C ALA A 167 4.56 -9.14 40.33
N GLU A 168 3.35 -9.46 39.86
CA GLU A 168 2.10 -9.20 40.59
C GLU A 168 2.01 -10.02 41.88
N GLU A 169 2.35 -11.33 41.83
CA GLU A 169 2.41 -12.22 43.03
C GLU A 169 3.47 -11.75 44.03
N LYS A 170 4.63 -11.29 43.55
CA LYS A 170 5.69 -10.72 44.39
C LYS A 170 5.19 -9.47 45.13
N ASP A 171 4.55 -8.54 44.40
CA ASP A 171 4.02 -7.30 44.97
C ASP A 171 2.91 -7.58 46.02
N GLN A 172 2.11 -8.62 45.80
CA GLN A 172 1.12 -9.06 46.75
C GLN A 172 1.78 -9.66 48.02
N SER A 173 2.80 -10.53 47.85
CA SER A 173 3.54 -11.11 48.98
C SER A 173 4.25 -10.04 49.83
N ILE A 174 4.71 -8.95 49.24
CA ILE A 174 5.29 -7.80 49.95
C ILE A 174 4.21 -7.09 50.79
N LYS A 175 3.00 -6.91 50.22
CA LYS A 175 1.88 -6.29 50.96
C LYS A 175 1.43 -7.16 52.16
N ASP A 176 1.50 -8.47 51.98
CA ASP A 176 1.15 -9.45 53.02
C ASP A 176 2.30 -9.68 54.04
N GLN A 177 3.41 -8.95 53.90
CA GLN A 177 4.63 -9.00 54.74
C GLN A 177 5.33 -10.38 54.72
N ASP A 178 5.09 -11.21 53.69
CA ASP A 178 5.76 -12.49 53.47
C ASP A 178 7.02 -12.27 52.62
N PHE A 179 8.08 -11.83 53.31
CA PHE A 179 9.34 -11.48 52.65
C PHE A 179 10.13 -12.68 52.13
N GLU A 180 9.93 -13.88 52.74
CA GLU A 180 10.58 -15.10 52.31
C GLU A 180 10.06 -15.52 50.91
N LYS A 181 8.73 -15.55 50.79
CA LYS A 181 8.06 -15.84 49.52
C LYS A 181 8.33 -14.76 48.45
N ALA A 182 8.39 -13.50 48.82
CA ALA A 182 8.75 -12.42 47.93
C ALA A 182 10.17 -12.56 47.34
N ALA A 183 11.13 -13.04 48.17
CA ALA A 183 12.50 -13.32 47.73
C ALA A 183 12.54 -14.49 46.73
N GLU A 184 11.83 -15.59 47.01
CA GLU A 184 11.73 -16.73 46.06
C GLU A 184 11.11 -16.33 44.72
N LEU A 185 10.06 -15.50 44.73
CA LEU A 185 9.41 -15.01 43.50
C LEU A 185 10.32 -14.09 42.70
N ARG A 186 11.12 -13.26 43.37
CA ARG A 186 12.14 -12.42 42.75
C ARG A 186 13.20 -13.26 42.02
N ASP A 187 13.72 -14.30 42.68
CA ASP A 187 14.73 -15.18 42.07
C ASP A 187 14.17 -15.93 40.85
N LYS A 188 12.89 -16.32 40.90
CA LYS A 188 12.20 -16.90 39.73
C LYS A 188 12.00 -15.87 38.60
N GLN A 189 11.63 -14.64 38.96
CA GLN A 189 11.46 -13.54 37.99
C GLN A 189 12.80 -13.25 37.27
N GLU A 190 13.91 -13.11 38.04
CA GLU A 190 15.23 -12.84 37.45
C GLU A 190 15.70 -13.95 36.49
N LYS A 191 15.41 -15.22 36.80
CA LYS A 191 15.71 -16.36 35.91
C LYS A 191 14.92 -16.29 34.61
N LEU A 192 13.62 -15.99 34.66
CA LEU A 192 12.79 -15.87 33.47
C LEU A 192 13.15 -14.63 32.64
N GLU A 193 13.54 -13.54 33.27
CA GLU A 193 14.03 -12.34 32.56
C GLU A 193 15.36 -12.62 31.82
N ALA A 194 16.26 -13.40 32.43
CA ALA A 194 17.49 -13.82 31.77
C ALA A 194 17.22 -14.75 30.60
N GLU A 195 16.28 -15.72 30.74
CA GLU A 195 15.85 -16.60 29.66
C GLU A 195 15.20 -15.80 28.51
N ARG A 196 14.31 -14.87 28.84
CA ARG A 196 13.69 -13.97 27.89
C ARG A 196 14.73 -13.17 27.08
N LYS A 197 15.71 -12.60 27.79
CA LYS A 197 16.78 -11.81 27.17
C LYS A 197 17.66 -12.67 26.23
N GLN A 198 17.95 -13.88 26.63
CA GLN A 198 18.71 -14.83 25.80
C GLN A 198 17.93 -15.24 24.55
N LYS A 199 16.63 -15.54 24.69
CA LYS A 199 15.75 -15.87 23.54
C LYS A 199 15.56 -14.66 22.63
N GLU A 200 15.44 -13.46 23.17
CA GLU A 200 15.34 -12.23 22.40
C GLU A 200 16.62 -11.95 21.59
N SER A 201 17.81 -12.14 22.18
CA SER A 201 19.07 -11.97 21.44
C SER A 201 19.23 -13.00 20.34
N SER A 202 18.95 -14.29 20.62
CA SER A 202 19.02 -15.34 19.60
C SER A 202 17.98 -15.14 18.47
N TRP A 203 16.81 -14.63 18.78
CA TRP A 203 15.81 -14.25 17.77
C TRP A 203 16.32 -13.11 16.89
N ARG A 204 16.84 -12.03 17.47
CA ARG A 204 17.39 -10.89 16.72
C ARG A 204 18.62 -11.27 15.87
N GLU A 205 19.48 -12.16 16.36
CA GLU A 205 20.64 -12.66 15.61
C GLU A 205 20.21 -13.57 14.45
N GLY A 206 19.21 -14.44 14.67
CA GLY A 206 18.66 -15.31 13.64
C GLY A 206 17.89 -14.55 12.56
N GLU A 207 17.33 -13.38 12.86
CA GLU A 207 16.62 -12.54 11.89
C GLU A 207 17.53 -11.89 10.86
N SER A 208 18.81 -11.64 11.17
CA SER A 208 19.72 -10.99 10.22
C SER A 208 20.05 -11.85 9.02
N ASP A 209 19.89 -13.18 9.08
CA ASP A 209 20.28 -14.12 8.04
C ASP A 209 19.11 -14.70 7.23
N VAL A 210 17.86 -14.55 7.68
CA VAL A 210 16.71 -15.06 6.93
C VAL A 210 16.34 -14.08 5.83
N LYS A 211 16.72 -14.38 4.59
CA LYS A 211 16.20 -13.69 3.40
C LYS A 211 14.68 -13.85 3.39
N MET A 212 13.99 -12.75 3.57
CA MET A 212 12.54 -12.73 3.46
C MET A 212 12.18 -12.82 1.99
N VAL A 213 11.67 -13.98 1.58
CA VAL A 213 11.33 -14.28 0.19
C VAL A 213 9.81 -14.32 0.07
N VAL A 214 9.27 -13.47 -0.80
CA VAL A 214 7.89 -13.57 -1.27
C VAL A 214 7.88 -14.57 -2.40
N ASP A 215 7.27 -15.71 -2.16
CA ASP A 215 7.04 -16.79 -3.11
C ASP A 215 5.54 -16.97 -3.43
N GLU A 216 5.21 -17.98 -4.19
CA GLU A 216 3.84 -18.28 -4.59
C GLU A 216 2.93 -18.61 -3.39
N ASP A 217 3.47 -19.28 -2.38
CA ASP A 217 2.72 -19.68 -1.19
C ASP A 217 2.31 -18.44 -0.37
N VAL A 218 3.23 -17.48 -0.20
CA VAL A 218 2.94 -16.22 0.48
C VAL A 218 1.84 -15.44 -0.25
N ILE A 219 1.85 -15.40 -1.59
CA ILE A 219 0.80 -14.77 -2.37
C ILE A 219 -0.54 -15.49 -2.18
N ALA A 220 -0.55 -16.83 -2.16
CA ALA A 220 -1.77 -17.61 -1.92
C ALA A 220 -2.33 -17.40 -0.50
N GLU A 221 -1.48 -17.27 0.50
CA GLU A 221 -1.90 -16.92 1.86
C GLU A 221 -2.53 -15.53 1.97
N VAL A 222 -2.05 -14.57 1.19
CA VAL A 222 -2.61 -13.21 1.19
C VAL A 222 -4.00 -13.19 0.59
N ILE A 223 -4.22 -13.90 -0.51
CA ILE A 223 -5.50 -13.89 -1.22
C ILE A 223 -6.58 -14.71 -0.51
N SER A 224 -6.21 -15.73 0.26
CA SER A 224 -7.15 -16.63 0.96
C SER A 224 -8.17 -15.88 1.86
N PRO A 225 -7.78 -14.93 2.72
CA PRO A 225 -8.72 -14.13 3.50
C PRO A 225 -9.57 -13.16 2.66
N VAL A 226 -9.00 -12.64 1.56
CA VAL A 226 -9.67 -11.67 0.69
C VAL A 226 -10.77 -12.33 -0.12
N SER A 227 -10.55 -13.58 -0.54
CA SER A 227 -11.49 -14.31 -1.39
C SER A 227 -12.48 -15.19 -0.62
N TYR A 228 -12.40 -15.26 0.72
CA TYR A 228 -13.14 -16.21 1.57
C TYR A 228 -12.99 -17.68 1.14
N THR A 229 -11.98 -17.99 0.36
CA THR A 229 -11.69 -19.33 -0.15
C THR A 229 -10.37 -19.83 0.41
N HIS A 230 -10.38 -21.03 1.00
CA HIS A 230 -9.14 -21.74 1.35
C HIS A 230 -8.50 -22.26 0.06
N LEU A 231 -7.47 -21.56 -0.40
CA LEU A 231 -6.65 -22.03 -1.52
C LEU A 231 -5.62 -23.04 -0.98
N THR A 232 -5.91 -24.31 -1.16
CA THR A 232 -4.87 -25.34 -1.11
C THR A 232 -4.29 -25.44 -2.52
N LEU A 233 -3.04 -25.01 -2.69
CA LEU A 233 -2.29 -25.32 -3.91
C LEU A 233 -2.08 -26.83 -4.01
N PRO A 234 -2.19 -27.42 -5.20
CA PRO A 234 -2.00 -28.85 -5.41
C PRO A 234 -0.55 -29.30 -5.16
#